data_1a3e8d24a6d73d7e33c0356a1816891d
#
_entry.id   1a3e8d24a6d73d7e33c0356a1816891d
#
_cell.length_a   1.000
_cell.length_b   1.000
_cell.length_c   1.000
_cell.angle_alpha   90.00
_cell.angle_beta   90.00
_cell.angle_gamma   90.00
#
_symmetry.space_group_name_H-M   'P 1'
#
loop_
_entity.id
_entity.type
_entity.pdbx_description
1 polymer ?
#
loop_
_entity_poly.entity_id
_entity_poly.type
_entity_poly.pdbx_seq_one_letter_code
_entity_poly.pdbx_strand_id
1 'polypeptide(L)'
;MIQSDIFDSINMNIKKITNSILLFVGKRLAEIFGVLILFSGILLFVSLISYSPEDPNFIFPENTDIKNILGIRGSYISDLFFQSIGLISYLFSLTLIFTGFNIALSKDFFLIIENIFYSILYIILGSSFFNHFY
;
A
#
# COMPACT_ATOMS: atom_id res chain seq x y z
N MET A 1 20.07 0.79 -51.15
CA MET A 1 18.70 1.37 -51.01
C MET A 1 17.71 0.31 -50.49
N ILE A 2 17.42 -0.78 -51.19
CA ILE A 2 16.47 -1.82 -50.72
C ILE A 2 16.94 -2.52 -49.43
N GLN A 3 18.26 -2.77 -49.26
CA GLN A 3 18.79 -3.48 -48.12
C GLN A 3 18.82 -2.65 -46.83
N SER A 4 18.99 -1.34 -46.92
CA SER A 4 18.84 -0.40 -45.81
C SER A 4 17.39 -0.33 -45.30
N ASP A 5 16.43 -0.29 -46.22
CA ASP A 5 15.00 -0.20 -45.89
C ASP A 5 14.49 -1.47 -45.18
N ILE A 6 15.00 -2.64 -45.59
CA ILE A 6 14.71 -3.93 -44.90
C ILE A 6 15.31 -3.95 -43.49
N PHE A 7 16.54 -3.50 -43.32
CA PHE A 7 17.19 -3.46 -42.01
C PHE A 7 16.50 -2.53 -41.05
N ASP A 8 16.10 -1.35 -41.51
CA ASP A 8 15.36 -0.38 -40.68
C ASP A 8 13.95 -0.88 -40.32
N SER A 9 13.27 -1.58 -41.23
CA SER A 9 11.96 -2.18 -40.92
C SER A 9 12.06 -3.30 -39.89
N ILE A 10 13.11 -4.13 -39.95
CA ILE A 10 13.36 -5.19 -38.96
C ILE A 10 13.65 -4.57 -37.59
N ASN A 11 14.52 -3.55 -37.52
CA ASN A 11 14.85 -2.86 -36.27
C ASN A 11 13.62 -2.18 -35.64
N MET A 12 12.78 -1.54 -36.44
CA MET A 12 11.51 -0.97 -35.95
C MET A 12 10.58 -2.04 -35.37
N ASN A 13 10.46 -3.18 -36.02
CA ASN A 13 9.63 -4.28 -35.57
C ASN A 13 10.16 -4.88 -34.27
N ILE A 14 11.47 -5.11 -34.16
CA ILE A 14 12.11 -5.60 -32.92
C ILE A 14 11.86 -4.61 -31.76
N LYS A 15 12.09 -3.31 -31.99
CA LYS A 15 11.85 -2.27 -30.98
C LYS A 15 10.39 -2.22 -30.53
N LYS A 16 9.44 -2.37 -31.45
CA LYS A 16 8.01 -2.41 -31.14
C LYS A 16 7.63 -3.62 -30.29
N ILE A 17 8.17 -4.80 -30.64
CA ILE A 17 7.94 -6.05 -29.89
C ILE A 17 8.55 -5.93 -28.49
N THR A 18 9.78 -5.46 -28.36
CA THR A 18 10.46 -5.28 -27.08
C THR A 18 9.69 -4.32 -26.18
N ASN A 19 9.25 -3.18 -26.69
CA ASN A 19 8.44 -2.23 -25.93
C ASN A 19 7.09 -2.84 -25.47
N SER A 20 6.45 -3.62 -26.33
CA SER A 20 5.19 -4.30 -25.96
C SER A 20 5.39 -5.32 -24.84
N ILE A 21 6.48 -6.08 -24.89
CA ILE A 21 6.83 -7.03 -23.82
C ILE A 21 7.13 -6.30 -22.50
N LEU A 22 7.93 -5.22 -22.55
CA LEU A 22 8.26 -4.42 -21.36
C LEU A 22 6.99 -3.83 -20.72
N LEU A 23 6.10 -3.27 -21.51
CA LEU A 23 4.82 -2.74 -21.01
C LEU A 23 3.94 -3.82 -20.41
N PHE A 24 3.88 -4.99 -21.03
CA PHE A 24 3.11 -6.12 -20.50
C PHE A 24 3.68 -6.61 -19.16
N VAL A 25 5.00 -6.83 -19.09
CA VAL A 25 5.67 -7.26 -17.85
C VAL A 25 5.50 -6.21 -16.76
N GLY A 26 5.71 -4.93 -17.07
CA GLY A 26 5.54 -3.83 -16.13
C GLY A 26 4.12 -3.79 -15.55
N LYS A 27 3.09 -3.98 -16.40
CA LYS A 27 1.69 -4.05 -15.97
C LYS A 27 1.44 -5.22 -15.03
N ARG A 28 1.94 -6.41 -15.33
CA ARG A 28 1.79 -7.60 -14.47
C ARG A 28 2.49 -7.45 -13.13
N LEU A 29 3.68 -6.87 -13.11
CA LEU A 29 4.37 -6.55 -11.87
C LEU A 29 3.56 -5.55 -11.02
N ALA A 30 3.03 -4.50 -11.62
CA ALA A 30 2.20 -3.54 -10.91
C ALA A 30 0.95 -4.21 -10.30
N GLU A 31 0.26 -5.08 -11.03
CA GLU A 31 -0.89 -5.84 -10.54
C GLU A 31 -0.52 -6.68 -9.30
N ILE A 32 0.62 -7.38 -9.33
CA ILE A 32 1.12 -8.16 -8.19
C ILE A 32 1.40 -7.25 -6.98
N PHE A 33 2.08 -6.12 -7.18
CA PHE A 33 2.31 -5.15 -6.11
C PHE A 33 1.01 -4.58 -5.56
N GLY A 34 0.02 -4.32 -6.42
CA GLY A 34 -1.31 -3.89 -5.99
C GLY A 34 -1.98 -4.89 -5.05
N VAL A 35 -1.91 -6.19 -5.39
CA VAL A 35 -2.45 -7.26 -4.53
C VAL A 35 -1.70 -7.34 -3.19
N LEU A 36 -0.38 -7.18 -3.18
CA LEU A 36 0.41 -7.18 -1.93
C LEU A 36 0.04 -6.00 -1.03
N ILE A 37 -0.12 -4.80 -1.60
CA ILE A 37 -0.55 -3.60 -0.86
C ILE A 37 -1.97 -3.79 -0.31
N LEU A 38 -2.90 -4.30 -1.11
CA LEU A 38 -4.26 -4.62 -0.69
C LEU A 38 -4.26 -5.56 0.51
N PHE A 39 -3.52 -6.65 0.41
CA PHE A 39 -3.44 -7.64 1.48
C PHE A 39 -2.81 -7.06 2.75
N SER A 40 -1.75 -6.26 2.62
CA SER A 40 -1.12 -5.56 3.76
C SER A 40 -2.09 -4.59 4.43
N GLY A 41 -2.90 -3.87 3.65
CA GLY A 41 -3.95 -2.97 4.17
C GLY A 41 -5.02 -3.73 4.95
N ILE A 42 -5.46 -4.89 4.45
CA ILE A 42 -6.43 -5.74 5.15
C ILE A 42 -5.84 -6.25 6.47
N LEU A 43 -4.60 -6.76 6.47
CA LEU A 43 -3.95 -7.21 7.69
C LEU A 43 -3.81 -6.08 8.72
N LEU A 44 -3.39 -4.89 8.28
CA LEU A 44 -3.32 -3.73 9.15
C LEU A 44 -4.68 -3.37 9.72
N PHE A 45 -5.74 -3.36 8.91
CA PHE A 45 -7.10 -3.07 9.37
C PHE A 45 -7.59 -4.06 10.42
N VAL A 46 -7.37 -5.37 10.21
CA VAL A 46 -7.72 -6.41 11.18
C VAL A 46 -6.93 -6.24 12.48
N SER A 47 -5.63 -5.93 12.38
CA SER A 47 -4.77 -5.65 13.54
C SER A 47 -5.30 -4.47 14.37
N LEU A 48 -5.72 -3.38 13.71
CA LEU A 48 -6.24 -2.18 14.36
C LEU A 48 -7.61 -2.42 15.03
N ILE A 49 -8.52 -3.17 14.39
CA ILE A 49 -9.83 -3.50 14.98
C ILE A 49 -9.68 -4.37 16.24
N SER A 50 -8.70 -5.25 16.25
CA SER A 50 -8.44 -6.15 17.38
C SER A 50 -7.40 -5.61 18.36
N TYR A 51 -7.07 -4.33 18.28
CA TYR A 51 -6.13 -3.69 19.20
C TYR A 51 -6.62 -3.74 20.64
N SER A 52 -5.74 -4.12 21.55
CA SER A 52 -5.94 -4.05 22.99
C SER A 52 -4.73 -3.37 23.65
N PRO A 53 -4.94 -2.34 24.49
CA PRO A 53 -3.86 -1.68 25.22
C PRO A 53 -3.12 -2.61 26.20
N GLU A 54 -3.75 -3.73 26.57
CA GLU A 54 -3.19 -4.72 27.51
C GLU A 54 -2.26 -5.72 26.81
N ASP A 55 -2.28 -5.76 25.48
CA ASP A 55 -1.44 -6.66 24.71
C ASP A 55 0.03 -6.23 24.79
N PRO A 56 0.98 -7.18 24.73
CA PRO A 56 2.41 -6.86 24.72
C PRO A 56 2.74 -5.97 23.51
N ASN A 57 3.60 -4.99 23.77
CA ASN A 57 4.08 -4.04 22.77
C ASN A 57 5.62 -3.93 22.79
N PHE A 58 6.19 -3.06 21.96
CA PHE A 58 7.66 -2.88 21.90
C PHE A 58 8.25 -2.37 23.22
N ILE A 59 7.48 -1.65 24.03
CA ILE A 59 7.93 -1.02 25.28
C ILE A 59 7.73 -2.00 26.46
N PHE A 60 6.62 -2.73 26.46
CA PHE A 60 6.23 -3.66 27.54
C PHE A 60 5.98 -5.06 26.98
N PRO A 61 7.04 -5.85 26.74
CA PRO A 61 6.93 -7.22 26.23
C PRO A 61 6.58 -8.21 27.34
N GLU A 62 5.48 -8.01 28.06
CA GLU A 62 5.05 -8.93 29.11
C GLU A 62 4.38 -10.18 28.53
N ASN A 63 4.48 -11.31 29.24
CA ASN A 63 3.82 -12.57 28.89
C ASN A 63 2.34 -12.53 29.31
N THR A 64 1.54 -11.74 28.63
CA THR A 64 0.09 -11.68 28.80
C THR A 64 -0.62 -12.44 27.68
N ASP A 65 -1.86 -12.84 27.91
CA ASP A 65 -2.69 -13.44 26.89
C ASP A 65 -2.97 -12.41 25.79
N ILE A 66 -2.54 -12.70 24.56
CA ILE A 66 -2.65 -11.78 23.43
C ILE A 66 -4.07 -11.81 22.90
N LYS A 67 -4.75 -10.65 22.91
CA LYS A 67 -6.12 -10.46 22.44
C LYS A 67 -6.19 -10.12 20.94
N ASN A 68 -5.09 -9.60 20.38
CA ASN A 68 -5.04 -9.25 18.96
C ASN A 68 -5.18 -10.48 18.07
N ILE A 69 -6.09 -10.45 17.09
CA ILE A 69 -6.40 -11.57 16.16
C ILE A 69 -5.14 -12.02 15.39
N LEU A 70 -4.24 -11.10 15.05
CA LEU A 70 -2.99 -11.41 14.36
C LEU A 70 -1.84 -11.78 15.30
N GLY A 71 -2.14 -12.01 16.59
CA GLY A 71 -1.17 -12.36 17.63
C GLY A 71 -0.21 -11.21 17.93
N ILE A 72 0.98 -11.55 18.44
CA ILE A 72 1.98 -10.59 18.90
C ILE A 72 2.42 -9.60 17.82
N ARG A 73 2.48 -10.02 16.56
CA ARG A 73 2.85 -9.14 15.43
C ARG A 73 1.77 -8.09 15.16
N GLY A 74 0.50 -8.50 15.24
CA GLY A 74 -0.62 -7.59 15.13
C GLY A 74 -0.65 -6.58 16.26
N SER A 75 -0.45 -7.03 17.50
CA SER A 75 -0.37 -6.16 18.67
C SER A 75 0.71 -5.08 18.50
N TYR A 76 1.92 -5.44 18.13
CA TYR A 76 3.01 -4.50 17.92
C TYR A 76 2.73 -3.48 16.82
N ILE A 77 2.19 -3.95 15.68
CA ILE A 77 1.89 -3.07 14.55
C ILE A 77 0.76 -2.10 14.91
N SER A 78 -0.34 -2.60 15.49
CA SER A 78 -1.48 -1.75 15.86
C SER A 78 -1.09 -0.71 16.92
N ASP A 79 -0.31 -1.11 17.93
CA ASP A 79 0.19 -0.20 18.95
C ASP A 79 1.08 0.90 18.36
N LEU A 80 2.01 0.55 17.47
CA LEU A 80 2.84 1.52 16.76
C LEU A 80 2.01 2.55 15.99
N PHE A 81 0.99 2.08 15.25
CA PHE A 81 0.12 2.97 14.48
C PHE A 81 -0.75 3.85 15.37
N PHE A 82 -1.32 3.31 16.44
CA PHE A 82 -2.10 4.11 17.40
C PHE A 82 -1.26 5.15 18.11
N GLN A 83 -0.04 4.81 18.51
CA GLN A 83 0.89 5.77 19.14
C GLN A 83 1.36 6.85 18.16
N SER A 84 1.52 6.52 16.88
CA SER A 84 2.05 7.46 15.87
C SER A 84 1.00 8.43 15.34
N ILE A 85 -0.17 7.94 14.95
CA ILE A 85 -1.20 8.71 14.24
C ILE A 85 -2.62 8.55 14.83
N GLY A 86 -2.76 7.79 15.94
CA GLY A 86 -4.02 7.63 16.63
C GLY A 86 -5.12 7.00 15.78
N LEU A 87 -6.35 7.47 15.94
CA LEU A 87 -7.53 6.96 15.22
C LEU A 87 -7.45 7.09 13.69
N ILE A 88 -6.57 7.95 13.18
CA ILE A 88 -6.35 8.13 11.73
C ILE A 88 -5.75 6.88 11.10
N SER A 89 -5.12 5.99 11.88
CA SER A 89 -4.60 4.71 11.43
C SER A 89 -5.65 3.85 10.71
N TYR A 90 -6.93 3.94 11.10
CA TYR A 90 -8.03 3.27 10.40
C TYR A 90 -8.21 3.79 8.97
N LEU A 91 -8.18 5.12 8.79
CA LEU A 91 -8.26 5.72 7.46
C LEU A 91 -7.05 5.38 6.61
N PHE A 92 -5.86 5.31 7.23
CA PHE A 92 -4.64 4.90 6.54
C PHE A 92 -4.74 3.47 6.01
N SER A 93 -5.21 2.52 6.83
CA SER A 93 -5.40 1.13 6.40
C SER A 93 -6.44 1.00 5.28
N LEU A 94 -7.56 1.74 5.34
CA LEU A 94 -8.55 1.79 4.27
C LEU A 94 -7.96 2.36 2.98
N THR A 95 -7.13 3.40 3.07
CA THR A 95 -6.45 3.95 1.88
C THR A 95 -5.52 2.94 1.23
N LEU A 96 -4.77 2.15 2.02
CA LEU A 96 -3.96 1.06 1.49
C LEU A 96 -4.83 0.03 0.75
N ILE A 97 -5.98 -0.35 1.30
CA ILE A 97 -6.92 -1.28 0.67
C ILE A 97 -7.39 -0.73 -0.68
N PHE A 98 -7.90 0.52 -0.71
CA PHE A 98 -8.40 1.13 -1.94
C PHE A 98 -7.30 1.35 -2.98
N THR A 99 -6.12 1.81 -2.55
CA THR A 99 -4.98 2.02 -3.44
C THR A 99 -4.49 0.70 -4.03
N GLY A 100 -4.31 -0.32 -3.19
CA GLY A 100 -3.92 -1.66 -3.62
C GLY A 100 -4.92 -2.26 -4.61
N PHE A 101 -6.22 -2.10 -4.36
CA PHE A 101 -7.28 -2.54 -5.26
C PHE A 101 -7.24 -1.82 -6.61
N ASN A 102 -7.03 -0.50 -6.62
CA ASN A 102 -6.92 0.28 -7.86
C ASN A 102 -5.69 -0.11 -8.68
N ILE A 103 -4.54 -0.34 -8.03
CA ILE A 103 -3.32 -0.81 -8.70
C ILE A 103 -3.52 -2.22 -9.25
N ALA A 104 -4.11 -3.14 -8.48
CA ALA A 104 -4.37 -4.51 -8.89
C ALA A 104 -5.32 -4.59 -10.12
N LEU A 105 -6.26 -3.64 -10.25
CA LEU A 105 -7.13 -3.50 -11.41
C LEU A 105 -6.48 -2.73 -12.57
N SER A 106 -5.20 -2.40 -12.48
CA SER A 106 -4.46 -1.64 -13.51
C SER A 106 -5.15 -0.33 -13.93
N LYS A 107 -5.72 0.39 -12.95
CA LYS A 107 -6.31 1.70 -13.17
C LYS A 107 -5.23 2.76 -13.46
N ASP A 108 -5.66 3.91 -13.95
CA ASP A 108 -4.77 4.98 -14.34
C ASP A 108 -3.84 5.42 -13.20
N PHE A 109 -2.58 5.63 -13.55
CA PHE A 109 -1.52 6.03 -12.61
C PHE A 109 -1.86 7.34 -11.88
N PHE A 110 -2.58 8.25 -12.51
CA PHE A 110 -3.04 9.50 -11.91
C PHE A 110 -3.95 9.27 -10.69
N LEU A 111 -4.86 8.31 -10.75
CA LEU A 111 -5.74 7.97 -9.62
C LEU A 111 -4.96 7.45 -8.41
N ILE A 112 -3.86 6.75 -8.66
CA ILE A 112 -2.99 6.21 -7.59
C ILE A 112 -2.27 7.37 -6.88
N ILE A 113 -1.68 8.29 -7.64
CA ILE A 113 -1.00 9.46 -7.09
C ILE A 113 -1.97 10.34 -6.31
N GLU A 114 -3.16 10.56 -6.83
CA GLU A 114 -4.22 11.33 -6.18
C GLU A 114 -4.61 10.71 -4.83
N ASN A 115 -4.82 9.40 -4.77
CA ASN A 115 -5.12 8.69 -3.53
C ASN A 115 -4.00 8.83 -2.49
N ILE A 116 -2.73 8.72 -2.91
CA ILE A 116 -1.57 8.87 -2.03
C ILE A 116 -1.51 10.31 -1.50
N PHE A 117 -1.71 11.30 -2.36
CA PHE A 117 -1.71 12.72 -1.97
C PHE A 117 -2.79 13.02 -0.93
N TYR A 118 -4.02 12.59 -1.16
CA TYR A 118 -5.10 12.79 -0.18
C TYR A 118 -4.84 12.03 1.12
N SER A 119 -4.20 10.85 1.05
CA SER A 119 -3.82 10.10 2.26
C SER A 119 -2.87 10.89 3.15
N ILE A 120 -1.82 11.45 2.56
CA ILE A 120 -0.84 12.27 3.28
C ILE A 120 -1.53 13.50 3.87
N LEU A 121 -2.39 14.14 3.08
CA LEU A 121 -3.10 15.36 3.50
C LEU A 121 -3.99 15.10 4.73
N TYR A 122 -4.84 14.07 4.70
CA TYR A 122 -5.72 13.81 5.84
C TYR A 122 -4.98 13.25 7.07
N ILE A 123 -3.85 12.54 6.89
CA ILE A 123 -3.02 12.12 8.02
C ILE A 123 -2.46 13.35 8.74
N ILE A 124 -1.90 14.32 8.00
CA ILE A 124 -1.34 15.53 8.58
C ILE A 124 -2.43 16.36 9.25
N LEU A 125 -3.53 16.64 8.55
CA LEU A 125 -4.62 17.46 9.08
C LEU A 125 -5.30 16.79 10.27
N GLY A 126 -5.58 15.49 10.18
CA GLY A 126 -6.24 14.77 11.23
C GLY A 126 -5.36 14.60 12.47
N SER A 127 -4.08 14.28 12.32
CA SER A 127 -3.16 14.20 13.44
C SER A 127 -3.01 15.55 14.14
N SER A 128 -2.91 16.65 13.38
CA SER A 128 -2.88 18.00 13.92
C SER A 128 -4.16 18.37 14.67
N PHE A 129 -5.32 18.00 14.13
CA PHE A 129 -6.61 18.23 14.78
C PHE A 129 -6.70 17.51 16.12
N PHE A 130 -6.38 16.23 16.17
CA PHE A 130 -6.41 15.47 17.43
C PHE A 130 -5.41 16.00 18.46
N ASN A 131 -4.22 16.40 18.04
CA ASN A 131 -3.23 16.99 18.95
C ASN A 131 -3.64 18.37 19.51
N HIS A 132 -4.54 19.08 18.82
CA HIS A 132 -5.05 20.37 19.30
C HIS A 132 -6.21 20.24 20.30
N PHE A 133 -7.01 19.18 20.20
CA PHE A 133 -8.21 18.99 21.03
C PHE A 133 -8.02 18.02 22.21
N TYR A 134 -6.92 17.26 22.25
CA TYR A 134 -6.55 16.32 23.32
C TYR A 134 -5.16 16.67 23.88
#